data_a931d134124c8f35cb8896c902056afe
#
_entry.id   a931d134124c8f35cb8896c902056afe
#
_cell.length_a   1.000
_cell.length_b   1.000
_cell.length_c   1.000
_cell.angle_alpha   90.00
_cell.angle_beta   90.00
_cell.angle_gamma   90.00
#
_symmetry.space_group_name_H-M   'P 1'
#
loop_
_entity.id
_entity.type
_entity.pdbx_description
1 polymer ?
#
loop_
_entity_poly.entity_id
_entity_poly.type
_entity_poly.pdbx_seq_one_letter_code
_entity_poly.pdbx_strand_id
1 'polypeptide(L)'
;MVYYILYFYLPALWFRRAWGEDTLNSRKPQKFAEPGLRMCLLIMLIFALVTFFFARFNRYIAYGEAVVTVLLAIYALIRARARQKELQAFVENVTYNAESATNNTLIHFPLPMAVFRLNDSGVVWGNQPFWEMCGRTSPAFDAKLASLVPEFNSKWLLEGKNRMADLLEVDGKKYQVNGNMVRAGEREETYEFMGITYWVDVTEYDDVKQEYLATRPVVMVMLVDNYDELMKPLTDRQRTELRGQLDIAIEKWCEGRGGILRRVDRDRYIFIFEKRHFDEITKNRFTLVESIHSIVNLTGIHATVSIGGTEL
;
A
#
# COMPACT_ATOMS: atom_id res chain seq x y z
N MET A 1 9.39 16.03 -14.92
CA MET A 1 9.34 15.69 -13.49
C MET A 1 8.21 16.38 -12.72
N VAL A 2 7.63 17.48 -13.20
CA VAL A 2 6.50 18.18 -12.53
C VAL A 2 5.12 17.60 -12.88
N TYR A 3 4.99 16.90 -14.01
CA TYR A 3 3.70 16.33 -14.48
C TYR A 3 3.28 15.02 -13.78
N TYR A 4 4.21 14.28 -13.16
CA TYR A 4 3.90 13.02 -12.47
C TYR A 4 3.39 13.20 -11.03
N ILE A 5 3.67 14.33 -10.41
CA ILE A 5 3.22 14.64 -9.04
C ILE A 5 1.75 15.07 -8.99
N LEU A 6 1.22 15.65 -10.07
CA LEU A 6 -0.18 16.10 -10.13
C LEU A 6 -1.20 14.95 -10.29
N TYR A 7 -0.80 13.80 -10.85
CA TYR A 7 -1.73 12.69 -11.07
C TYR A 7 -2.01 11.83 -9.82
N PHE A 8 -1.13 11.86 -8.82
CA PHE A 8 -1.30 11.08 -7.59
C PHE A 8 -1.96 11.85 -6.45
N TYR A 9 -1.97 13.20 -6.48
CA TYR A 9 -2.54 14.02 -5.40
C TYR A 9 -3.99 14.48 -5.65
N LEU A 10 -4.46 14.49 -6.88
CA LEU A 10 -5.84 14.90 -7.18
C LEU A 10 -6.93 13.96 -6.63
N PRO A 11 -6.79 12.62 -6.62
CA PRO A 11 -7.81 11.76 -6.03
C PRO A 11 -7.94 11.92 -4.52
N ALA A 12 -6.83 12.16 -3.82
CA ALA A 12 -6.83 12.29 -2.36
C ALA A 12 -7.50 13.60 -1.90
N LEU A 13 -7.34 14.68 -2.64
CA LEU A 13 -7.98 15.98 -2.36
C LEU A 13 -9.48 16.00 -2.72
N TRP A 14 -9.87 15.26 -3.76
CA TRP A 14 -11.27 15.14 -4.14
C TRP A 14 -12.05 14.24 -3.16
N PHE A 15 -11.42 13.14 -2.69
CA PHE A 15 -11.99 12.26 -1.67
C PHE A 15 -12.12 12.95 -0.31
N ARG A 16 -11.16 13.81 0.06
CA ARG A 16 -11.22 14.61 1.30
C ARG A 16 -12.29 15.69 1.26
N ARG A 17 -12.66 16.18 0.06
CA ARG A 17 -13.69 17.22 -0.15
C ARG A 17 -15.09 16.62 -0.33
N ALA A 18 -15.19 15.37 -0.78
CA ALA A 18 -16.45 14.64 -0.94
C ALA A 18 -16.94 13.99 0.37
N TRP A 19 -16.00 13.70 1.29
CA TRP A 19 -16.29 13.15 2.62
C TRP A 19 -15.73 14.12 3.66
N GLY A 20 -16.38 15.31 3.73
CA GLY A 20 -16.06 16.30 4.76
C GLY A 20 -16.26 15.71 6.14
N GLU A 21 -15.34 16.01 7.03
CA GLU A 21 -15.30 15.66 8.46
C GLU A 21 -16.55 16.10 9.26
N ASP A 22 -17.59 16.64 8.63
CA ASP A 22 -18.78 17.16 9.27
C ASP A 22 -19.92 16.15 9.50
N THR A 23 -19.75 14.87 9.20
CA THR A 23 -20.82 13.89 9.38
C THR A 23 -20.73 13.03 10.64
N LEU A 24 -19.70 13.21 11.47
CA LEU A 24 -19.55 12.48 12.75
C LEU A 24 -19.89 13.31 13.99
N ASN A 25 -20.39 14.53 13.81
CA ASN A 25 -20.93 15.27 14.95
C ASN A 25 -22.40 14.89 15.10
N SER A 26 -22.70 14.20 16.20
CA SER A 26 -24.01 13.77 16.65
C SER A 26 -25.10 14.81 16.33
N ARG A 27 -25.73 14.71 15.17
CA ARG A 27 -27.03 15.31 15.00
C ARG A 27 -27.95 14.52 15.92
N LYS A 28 -28.19 15.10 17.10
CA LYS A 28 -29.40 14.78 17.88
C LYS A 28 -30.51 14.59 16.87
N PRO A 29 -31.34 13.53 16.96
CA PRO A 29 -32.42 13.35 16.03
C PRO A 29 -33.22 14.65 16.10
N GLN A 30 -33.12 15.48 15.06
CA GLN A 30 -34.02 16.61 14.88
C GLN A 30 -35.38 15.95 14.95
N LYS A 31 -36.13 16.31 16.01
CA LYS A 31 -37.53 15.97 16.12
C LYS A 31 -38.16 16.52 14.84
N PHE A 32 -38.28 15.67 13.82
CA PHE A 32 -39.14 15.90 12.70
C PHE A 32 -40.56 15.90 13.29
N ALA A 33 -40.91 17.01 13.94
CA ALA A 33 -42.28 17.30 14.26
C ALA A 33 -42.95 17.57 12.91
N GLU A 34 -43.48 16.46 12.36
CA GLU A 34 -44.08 16.41 11.04
C GLU A 34 -45.13 17.49 10.93
N PRO A 35 -45.03 18.41 9.94
CA PRO A 35 -46.07 19.45 9.74
C PRO A 35 -47.46 18.83 9.57
N GLY A 36 -47.57 17.59 9.07
CA GLY A 36 -48.82 16.86 8.93
C GLY A 36 -49.47 16.48 10.26
N LEU A 37 -48.73 16.03 11.27
CA LEU A 37 -49.28 15.65 12.57
C LEU A 37 -49.76 16.91 13.35
N ARG A 38 -49.01 18.00 13.27
CA ARG A 38 -49.39 19.30 13.85
C ARG A 38 -50.64 19.87 13.19
N MET A 39 -50.74 19.79 11.86
CA MET A 39 -51.95 20.21 11.14
C MET A 39 -53.15 19.34 11.53
N CYS A 40 -53.03 18.03 11.62
CA CYS A 40 -54.14 17.14 12.08
C CYS A 40 -54.57 17.51 13.51
N LEU A 41 -53.63 17.77 14.43
CA LEU A 41 -53.96 18.19 15.80
C LEU A 41 -54.65 19.53 15.85
N LEU A 42 -54.21 20.53 15.04
CA LEU A 42 -54.86 21.83 14.93
C LEU A 42 -56.29 21.72 14.37
N ILE A 43 -56.50 20.89 13.33
CA ILE A 43 -57.78 20.67 12.75
C ILE A 43 -58.74 20.01 13.80
N MET A 44 -58.23 19.00 14.53
CA MET A 44 -59.03 18.34 15.60
C MET A 44 -59.36 19.34 16.73
N LEU A 45 -58.47 20.25 17.09
CA LEU A 45 -58.74 21.26 18.11
C LEU A 45 -59.78 22.28 17.64
N ILE A 46 -59.77 22.69 16.39
CA ILE A 46 -60.77 23.55 15.77
C ILE A 46 -62.14 22.87 15.76
N PHE A 47 -62.20 21.59 15.32
CA PHE A 47 -63.44 20.80 15.35
C PHE A 47 -64.00 20.66 16.77
N ALA A 48 -63.15 20.42 17.77
CA ALA A 48 -63.55 20.32 19.16
C ALA A 48 -64.15 21.64 19.68
N LEU A 49 -63.58 22.78 19.31
CA LEU A 49 -64.12 24.11 19.67
C LEU A 49 -65.45 24.39 18.99
N VAL A 50 -65.59 24.03 17.72
CA VAL A 50 -66.84 24.14 16.95
C VAL A 50 -67.90 23.29 17.57
N THR A 51 -67.60 22.03 17.91
CA THR A 51 -68.55 21.12 18.60
C THR A 51 -69.03 21.64 19.93
N PHE A 52 -68.13 22.26 20.73
CA PHE A 52 -68.45 22.87 22.01
C PHE A 52 -69.40 24.07 21.84
N PHE A 53 -69.21 24.89 20.81
CA PHE A 53 -70.06 26.04 20.52
C PHE A 53 -71.44 25.59 20.05
N PHE A 54 -71.57 24.64 19.12
CA PHE A 54 -72.85 24.15 18.61
C PHE A 54 -73.63 23.32 19.64
N ALA A 55 -73.01 22.68 20.60
CA ALA A 55 -73.66 21.95 21.69
C ALA A 55 -74.63 22.86 22.51
N ARG A 56 -74.40 24.22 22.49
CA ARG A 56 -75.22 25.17 23.17
C ARG A 56 -76.54 25.45 22.43
N PHE A 57 -76.56 25.23 21.07
CA PHE A 57 -77.70 25.57 20.23
C PHE A 57 -78.54 24.35 19.81
N ASN A 58 -77.90 23.25 19.46
CA ASN A 58 -78.61 22.06 19.02
C ASN A 58 -77.77 20.77 19.34
N ARG A 59 -78.29 19.94 20.26
CA ARG A 59 -77.60 18.70 20.73
C ARG A 59 -77.37 17.65 19.64
N TYR A 60 -78.29 17.57 18.64
CA TYR A 60 -78.13 16.58 17.56
C TYR A 60 -77.00 16.88 16.60
N ILE A 61 -76.71 18.14 16.32
CA ILE A 61 -75.59 18.59 15.49
C ILE A 61 -74.27 18.33 16.21
N ALA A 62 -74.20 18.58 17.52
CA ALA A 62 -73.02 18.28 18.34
C ALA A 62 -72.65 16.81 18.37
N TYR A 63 -73.63 15.88 18.41
CA TYR A 63 -73.39 14.46 18.33
C TYR A 63 -72.81 14.06 16.94
N GLY A 64 -73.31 14.61 15.83
CA GLY A 64 -72.82 14.38 14.49
C GLY A 64 -71.34 14.79 14.33
N GLU A 65 -70.98 15.99 14.80
CA GLU A 65 -69.61 16.49 14.76
C GLU A 65 -68.64 15.66 15.65
N ALA A 66 -69.08 15.23 16.82
CA ALA A 66 -68.30 14.39 17.69
C ALA A 66 -67.94 13.05 17.01
N VAL A 67 -68.89 12.42 16.31
CA VAL A 67 -68.67 11.15 15.54
C VAL A 67 -67.65 11.41 14.44
N VAL A 68 -67.75 12.49 13.66
CA VAL A 68 -66.78 12.80 12.60
C VAL A 68 -65.38 13.04 13.17
N THR A 69 -65.26 13.74 14.30
CA THR A 69 -63.99 13.98 14.96
C THR A 69 -63.31 12.66 15.41
N VAL A 70 -64.07 11.75 15.98
CA VAL A 70 -63.58 10.42 16.38
C VAL A 70 -63.11 9.61 15.17
N LEU A 71 -63.88 9.62 14.08
CA LEU A 71 -63.49 8.92 12.84
C LEU A 71 -62.20 9.48 12.24
N LEU A 72 -62.03 10.83 12.23
CA LEU A 72 -60.80 11.48 11.80
C LEU A 72 -59.60 11.13 12.69
N ALA A 73 -59.81 11.03 14.01
CA ALA A 73 -58.77 10.64 14.95
C ALA A 73 -58.32 9.17 14.69
N ILE A 74 -59.26 8.26 14.50
CA ILE A 74 -58.97 6.85 14.16
C ILE A 74 -58.20 6.78 12.84
N TYR A 75 -58.65 7.48 11.80
CA TYR A 75 -57.96 7.56 10.51
C TYR A 75 -56.53 8.07 10.64
N ALA A 76 -56.29 9.14 11.39
CA ALA A 76 -54.98 9.72 11.64
C ALA A 76 -54.06 8.73 12.36
N LEU A 77 -54.57 7.99 13.35
CA LEU A 77 -53.82 6.96 14.08
C LEU A 77 -53.43 5.78 13.17
N ILE A 78 -54.34 5.29 12.34
CA ILE A 78 -54.06 4.20 11.39
C ILE A 78 -52.98 4.62 10.40
N ARG A 79 -53.07 5.84 9.87
CA ARG A 79 -52.12 6.36 8.90
C ARG A 79 -50.72 6.63 9.51
N ALA A 80 -50.65 7.10 10.75
CA ALA A 80 -49.43 7.27 11.49
C ALA A 80 -48.69 5.95 11.71
N ARG A 81 -49.43 4.87 12.07
CA ARG A 81 -48.90 3.50 12.23
C ARG A 81 -48.43 2.88 10.91
N ALA A 82 -49.14 3.10 9.82
CA ALA A 82 -48.71 2.66 8.50
C ALA A 82 -47.41 3.27 8.07
N ARG A 83 -47.25 4.59 8.24
CA ARG A 83 -46.00 5.29 7.93
C ARG A 83 -44.79 4.86 8.78
N GLN A 84 -45.02 4.59 10.08
CA GLN A 84 -43.95 4.03 10.93
C GLN A 84 -43.42 2.69 10.42
N LYS A 85 -44.33 1.82 9.95
CA LYS A 85 -43.95 0.53 9.37
C LYS A 85 -43.19 0.67 8.06
N GLU A 86 -43.58 1.62 7.18
CA GLU A 86 -42.86 1.89 5.93
C GLU A 86 -41.46 2.45 6.19
N LEU A 87 -41.30 3.36 7.16
CA LEU A 87 -39.99 3.90 7.56
C LEU A 87 -39.09 2.81 8.17
N GLN A 88 -39.63 1.93 9.02
CA GLN A 88 -38.89 0.83 9.58
C GLN A 88 -38.42 -0.14 8.48
N ALA A 89 -39.30 -0.52 7.57
CA ALA A 89 -38.95 -1.38 6.44
C ALA A 89 -37.91 -0.73 5.50
N PHE A 90 -37.98 0.59 5.28
CA PHE A 90 -36.99 1.32 4.49
C PHE A 90 -35.60 1.34 5.16
N VAL A 91 -35.56 1.66 6.47
CA VAL A 91 -34.29 1.67 7.24
C VAL A 91 -33.67 0.27 7.28
N GLU A 92 -34.48 -0.77 7.51
CA GLU A 92 -34.04 -2.16 7.53
C GLU A 92 -33.48 -2.62 6.17
N ASN A 93 -34.15 -2.26 5.07
CA ASN A 93 -33.68 -2.55 3.71
C ASN A 93 -32.39 -1.81 3.35
N VAL A 94 -32.25 -0.53 3.74
CA VAL A 94 -31.04 0.25 3.50
C VAL A 94 -29.85 -0.33 4.29
N THR A 95 -30.08 -0.68 5.56
CA THR A 95 -29.04 -1.27 6.41
C THR A 95 -28.61 -2.65 5.87
N TYR A 96 -29.57 -3.50 5.51
CA TYR A 96 -29.31 -4.83 4.94
C TYR A 96 -28.54 -4.74 3.61
N ASN A 97 -28.93 -3.84 2.72
CA ASN A 97 -28.26 -3.67 1.42
C ASN A 97 -26.84 -3.09 1.57
N ALA A 98 -26.62 -2.17 2.51
CA ALA A 98 -25.29 -1.61 2.78
C ALA A 98 -24.36 -2.68 3.38
N GLU A 99 -24.86 -3.49 4.30
CA GLU A 99 -24.09 -4.58 4.91
C GLU A 99 -23.80 -5.70 3.90
N SER A 100 -24.78 -6.08 3.07
CA SER A 100 -24.58 -7.05 2.00
C SER A 100 -23.62 -6.57 0.92
N ALA A 101 -23.69 -5.30 0.53
CA ALA A 101 -22.74 -4.73 -0.44
C ALA A 101 -21.31 -4.69 0.11
N THR A 102 -21.14 -4.35 1.38
CA THR A 102 -19.82 -4.33 2.03
C THR A 102 -19.25 -5.73 2.16
N ASN A 103 -20.04 -6.70 2.62
CA ASN A 103 -19.61 -8.09 2.75
C ASN A 103 -19.26 -8.72 1.40
N ASN A 104 -20.08 -8.51 0.35
CA ASN A 104 -19.77 -8.99 -1.00
C ASN A 104 -18.50 -8.36 -1.56
N THR A 105 -18.25 -7.07 -1.30
CA THR A 105 -17.05 -6.39 -1.76
C THR A 105 -15.79 -6.97 -1.11
N LEU A 106 -15.82 -7.26 0.18
CA LEU A 106 -14.67 -7.85 0.89
C LEU A 106 -14.40 -9.30 0.44
N ILE A 107 -15.46 -10.11 0.25
CA ILE A 107 -15.32 -11.51 -0.19
C ILE A 107 -14.72 -11.60 -1.60
N HIS A 108 -15.14 -10.72 -2.51
CA HIS A 108 -14.67 -10.67 -3.90
C HIS A 108 -13.54 -9.69 -4.15
N PHE A 109 -12.93 -9.17 -3.09
CA PHE A 109 -11.79 -8.27 -3.24
C PHE A 109 -10.62 -9.00 -3.92
N PRO A 110 -10.04 -8.43 -5.00
CA PRO A 110 -9.07 -9.15 -5.83
C PRO A 110 -7.71 -9.36 -5.15
N LEU A 111 -7.40 -8.59 -4.10
CA LEU A 111 -6.17 -8.77 -3.34
C LEU A 111 -6.38 -9.75 -2.19
N PRO A 112 -5.38 -10.58 -1.86
CA PRO A 112 -5.39 -11.39 -0.66
C PRO A 112 -5.62 -10.53 0.58
N MET A 113 -6.60 -10.90 1.40
CA MET A 113 -6.93 -10.21 2.65
C MET A 113 -7.08 -11.21 3.80
N ALA A 114 -6.57 -10.83 4.96
CA ALA A 114 -6.72 -11.61 6.19
C ALA A 114 -7.03 -10.72 7.40
N VAL A 115 -7.88 -11.26 8.28
CA VAL A 115 -8.17 -10.70 9.60
C VAL A 115 -7.70 -11.73 10.64
N PHE A 116 -6.90 -11.29 11.60
CA PHE A 116 -6.35 -12.17 12.63
C PHE A 116 -6.31 -11.46 13.99
N ARG A 117 -6.33 -12.24 15.07
CA ARG A 117 -6.15 -11.71 16.42
C ARG A 117 -4.69 -11.35 16.67
N LEU A 118 -4.43 -10.19 17.26
CA LEU A 118 -3.06 -9.75 17.55
C LEU A 118 -2.40 -10.48 18.73
N ASN A 119 -3.18 -11.06 19.64
CA ASN A 119 -2.69 -11.75 20.84
C ASN A 119 -2.03 -13.10 20.51
N ASP A 120 -2.62 -13.90 19.63
CA ASP A 120 -2.17 -15.25 19.28
C ASP A 120 -1.87 -15.45 17.78
N SER A 121 -2.10 -14.40 16.97
CA SER A 121 -1.97 -14.42 15.51
C SER A 121 -2.91 -15.43 14.80
N GLY A 122 -3.99 -15.86 15.46
CA GLY A 122 -4.98 -16.77 14.93
C GLY A 122 -5.83 -16.08 13.85
N VAL A 123 -5.92 -16.69 12.66
CA VAL A 123 -6.70 -16.16 11.52
C VAL A 123 -8.19 -16.33 11.81
N VAL A 124 -8.90 -15.21 11.88
CA VAL A 124 -10.36 -15.17 12.07
C VAL A 124 -11.09 -15.23 10.74
N TRP A 125 -10.55 -14.58 9.74
CA TRP A 125 -11.14 -14.52 8.42
C TRP A 125 -10.08 -14.29 7.35
N GLY A 126 -10.32 -14.82 6.15
CA GLY A 126 -9.52 -14.54 4.96
C GLY A 126 -10.41 -14.75 3.72
N ASN A 127 -10.17 -13.92 2.69
CA ASN A 127 -10.85 -14.11 1.41
C ASN A 127 -10.23 -15.27 0.60
N GLN A 128 -10.86 -15.65 -0.48
CA GLN A 128 -10.38 -16.75 -1.33
C GLN A 128 -8.97 -16.50 -1.86
N PRO A 129 -8.61 -15.32 -2.41
CA PRO A 129 -7.24 -15.05 -2.85
C PRO A 129 -6.17 -15.23 -1.76
N PHE A 130 -6.50 -14.96 -0.49
CA PHE A 130 -5.58 -15.17 0.62
C PHE A 130 -5.32 -16.67 0.86
N TRP A 131 -6.34 -17.50 0.83
CA TRP A 131 -6.18 -18.95 1.01
C TRP A 131 -5.42 -19.58 -0.16
N GLU A 132 -5.71 -19.14 -1.39
CA GLU A 132 -4.99 -19.56 -2.59
C GLU A 132 -3.50 -19.17 -2.52
N MET A 133 -3.18 -17.93 -2.10
CA MET A 133 -1.81 -17.48 -1.86
C MET A 133 -1.08 -18.38 -0.84
N CYS A 134 -1.79 -18.82 0.20
CA CYS A 134 -1.23 -19.75 1.19
C CYS A 134 -1.20 -21.22 0.74
N GLY A 135 -1.50 -21.52 -0.54
CA GLY A 135 -1.54 -22.88 -1.08
C GLY A 135 -2.70 -23.74 -0.53
N ARG A 136 -3.80 -23.12 -0.08
CA ARG A 136 -4.94 -23.81 0.51
C ARG A 136 -6.20 -23.65 -0.33
N THR A 137 -6.91 -24.72 -0.51
CA THR A 137 -8.23 -24.75 -1.20
C THR A 137 -9.41 -24.51 -0.26
N SER A 138 -9.19 -24.58 1.05
CA SER A 138 -10.24 -24.37 2.07
C SER A 138 -9.73 -23.49 3.22
N PRO A 139 -10.63 -22.68 3.81
CA PRO A 139 -10.31 -21.84 4.97
C PRO A 139 -9.77 -22.67 6.15
N ALA A 140 -8.72 -22.19 6.79
CA ALA A 140 -8.18 -22.76 8.02
C ALA A 140 -8.31 -21.74 9.16
N PHE A 141 -9.51 -21.62 9.70
CA PHE A 141 -9.78 -20.72 10.82
C PHE A 141 -8.98 -21.14 12.06
N ASP A 142 -8.60 -20.16 12.88
CA ASP A 142 -7.72 -20.31 14.05
C ASP A 142 -6.32 -20.84 13.76
N ALA A 143 -5.95 -21.09 12.50
CA ALA A 143 -4.54 -21.33 12.15
C ALA A 143 -3.72 -20.08 12.46
N LYS A 144 -2.55 -20.26 13.06
CA LYS A 144 -1.65 -19.12 13.31
C LYS A 144 -1.11 -18.60 11.98
N LEU A 145 -1.19 -17.29 11.77
CA LEU A 145 -0.72 -16.67 10.53
C LEU A 145 0.77 -16.98 10.28
N ALA A 146 1.59 -17.05 11.34
CA ALA A 146 2.99 -17.48 11.24
C ALA A 146 3.18 -18.95 10.80
N SER A 147 2.18 -19.82 10.92
CA SER A 147 2.25 -21.17 10.37
C SER A 147 1.88 -21.23 8.89
N LEU A 148 1.16 -20.25 8.39
CA LEU A 148 0.79 -20.08 6.98
C LEU A 148 1.89 -19.33 6.21
N VAL A 149 2.45 -18.30 6.84
CA VAL A 149 3.53 -17.47 6.30
C VAL A 149 4.58 -17.29 7.41
N PRO A 150 5.63 -18.14 7.45
CA PRO A 150 6.59 -18.19 8.57
C PRO A 150 7.32 -16.87 8.85
N GLU A 151 7.57 -16.07 7.83
CA GLU A 151 8.27 -14.78 7.95
C GLU A 151 7.37 -13.62 8.41
N PHE A 152 6.06 -13.86 8.50
CA PHE A 152 5.12 -12.82 8.94
C PHE A 152 5.27 -12.55 10.43
N ASN A 153 5.35 -11.26 10.78
CA ASN A 153 5.24 -10.80 12.17
C ASN A 153 4.28 -9.59 12.24
N SER A 154 3.55 -9.48 13.35
CA SER A 154 2.56 -8.41 13.57
C SER A 154 3.11 -7.20 14.32
N LYS A 155 4.41 -7.14 14.64
CA LYS A 155 5.00 -6.07 15.47
C LYS A 155 4.80 -4.68 14.89
N TRP A 156 4.91 -4.55 13.57
CA TRP A 156 4.73 -3.28 12.89
C TRP A 156 3.32 -2.69 13.05
N LEU A 157 2.28 -3.54 13.16
CA LEU A 157 0.92 -3.09 13.47
C LEU A 157 0.82 -2.54 14.89
N LEU A 158 1.48 -3.19 15.86
CA LEU A 158 1.52 -2.72 17.24
C LEU A 158 2.29 -1.40 17.39
N GLU A 159 3.26 -1.14 16.51
CA GLU A 159 3.99 0.12 16.41
C GLU A 159 3.18 1.23 15.70
N GLY A 160 1.95 0.94 15.28
CA GLY A 160 1.10 1.90 14.56
C GLY A 160 1.50 2.15 13.10
N LYS A 161 2.31 1.26 12.52
CA LYS A 161 2.66 1.32 11.10
C LYS A 161 1.57 0.66 10.26
N ASN A 162 1.32 1.19 9.07
CA ASN A 162 0.31 0.67 8.13
C ASN A 162 0.91 -0.21 7.03
N ARG A 163 2.23 -0.41 7.05
CA ARG A 163 2.98 -1.15 6.04
C ARG A 163 4.13 -1.90 6.70
N MET A 164 4.30 -3.17 6.35
CA MET A 164 5.46 -3.97 6.72
C MET A 164 6.70 -3.49 5.95
N ALA A 165 7.85 -3.39 6.63
CA ALA A 165 9.08 -2.87 6.02
C ALA A 165 9.64 -3.85 4.98
N ASP A 166 9.62 -5.14 5.30
CA ASP A 166 10.17 -6.19 4.47
C ASP A 166 9.11 -6.77 3.53
N LEU A 167 9.55 -7.21 2.35
CA LEU A 167 8.73 -8.01 1.46
C LEU A 167 8.69 -9.46 1.98
N LEU A 168 7.54 -10.09 1.85
CA LEU A 168 7.38 -11.50 2.19
C LEU A 168 7.36 -12.35 0.93
N GLU A 169 8.08 -13.45 0.94
CA GLU A 169 8.05 -14.42 -0.15
C GLU A 169 7.09 -15.56 0.20
N VAL A 170 6.08 -15.76 -0.66
CA VAL A 170 5.11 -16.84 -0.54
C VAL A 170 4.94 -17.49 -1.89
N ASP A 171 5.21 -18.79 -1.98
CA ASP A 171 5.11 -19.58 -3.22
C ASP A 171 5.87 -18.96 -4.41
N GLY A 172 7.09 -18.45 -4.16
CA GLY A 172 7.93 -17.82 -5.17
C GLY A 172 7.49 -16.44 -5.63
N LYS A 173 6.49 -15.86 -4.99
CA LYS A 173 6.02 -14.50 -5.22
C LYS A 173 6.36 -13.60 -4.05
N LYS A 174 6.67 -12.34 -4.34
CA LYS A 174 6.99 -11.32 -3.35
C LYS A 174 5.79 -10.42 -3.07
N TYR A 175 5.39 -10.36 -1.81
CA TYR A 175 4.24 -9.58 -1.37
C TYR A 175 4.64 -8.41 -0.47
N GLN A 176 4.08 -7.26 -0.76
CA GLN A 176 4.05 -6.13 0.17
C GLN A 176 2.82 -6.22 1.05
N VAL A 177 3.01 -6.36 2.35
CA VAL A 177 1.91 -6.43 3.30
C VAL A 177 1.59 -5.04 3.84
N ASN A 178 0.31 -4.69 3.75
CA ASN A 178 -0.24 -3.47 4.34
C ASN A 178 -1.39 -3.86 5.27
N GLY A 179 -1.68 -3.02 6.26
CA GLY A 179 -2.77 -3.31 7.17
C GLY A 179 -2.95 -2.27 8.26
N ASN A 180 -4.01 -2.48 9.02
CA ASN A 180 -4.37 -1.64 10.15
C ASN A 180 -4.78 -2.50 11.34
N MET A 181 -4.59 -1.95 12.54
CA MET A 181 -5.12 -2.50 13.76
C MET A 181 -6.53 -1.93 14.00
N VAL A 182 -7.47 -2.79 14.29
CA VAL A 182 -8.84 -2.42 14.66
C VAL A 182 -9.19 -3.01 16.02
N ARG A 183 -10.06 -2.34 16.72
CA ARG A 183 -10.61 -2.79 18.00
C ARG A 183 -11.92 -3.51 17.73
N ALA A 184 -12.02 -4.76 18.15
CA ALA A 184 -13.25 -5.54 18.04
C ALA A 184 -13.82 -5.83 19.43
N GLY A 185 -15.15 -5.73 19.59
CA GLY A 185 -15.89 -6.00 20.82
C GLY A 185 -16.91 -4.92 21.15
N GLU A 186 -18.11 -5.33 21.57
CA GLU A 186 -19.22 -4.42 21.90
C GLU A 186 -19.22 -3.95 23.35
N ARG A 187 -18.43 -4.54 24.26
CA ARG A 187 -18.39 -4.21 25.70
C ARG A 187 -17.03 -3.71 26.12
N GLU A 188 -17.02 -2.65 26.93
CA GLU A 188 -15.80 -1.98 27.42
C GLU A 188 -14.82 -2.89 28.19
N GLU A 189 -15.28 -4.03 28.69
CA GLU A 189 -14.44 -4.92 29.53
C GLU A 189 -13.69 -6.01 28.75
N THR A 190 -13.95 -6.22 27.46
CA THR A 190 -13.30 -7.29 26.69
C THR A 190 -13.00 -6.86 25.25
N TYR A 191 -12.06 -5.91 25.11
CA TYR A 191 -11.59 -5.54 23.77
C TYR A 191 -10.54 -6.51 23.25
N GLU A 192 -10.78 -7.08 22.08
CA GLU A 192 -9.76 -7.77 21.30
C GLU A 192 -9.23 -6.86 20.20
N PHE A 193 -7.90 -6.82 20.07
CA PHE A 193 -7.28 -6.13 18.93
C PHE A 193 -7.10 -7.10 17.79
N MET A 194 -7.59 -6.70 16.61
CA MET A 194 -7.47 -7.46 15.38
C MET A 194 -6.59 -6.72 14.38
N GLY A 195 -5.76 -7.46 13.67
CA GLY A 195 -5.04 -6.98 12.50
C GLY A 195 -5.86 -7.27 11.25
N ILE A 196 -6.09 -6.27 10.42
CA ILE A 196 -6.63 -6.43 9.06
C ILE A 196 -5.47 -6.17 8.12
N THR A 197 -5.16 -7.14 7.27
CA THR A 197 -4.07 -7.03 6.30
C THR A 197 -4.54 -7.31 4.88
N TYR A 198 -3.91 -6.63 3.92
CA TYR A 198 -4.02 -6.95 2.50
C TYR A 198 -2.62 -7.02 1.87
N TRP A 199 -2.49 -7.90 0.89
CA TRP A 199 -1.22 -8.33 0.34
C TRP A 199 -1.17 -7.97 -1.14
N VAL A 200 -0.15 -7.22 -1.52
CA VAL A 200 0.03 -6.76 -2.90
C VAL A 200 1.18 -7.53 -3.51
N ASP A 201 0.93 -8.29 -4.56
CA ASP A 201 1.98 -8.93 -5.35
C ASP A 201 2.83 -7.84 -6.02
N VAL A 202 4.09 -7.80 -5.64
CA VAL A 202 5.09 -6.84 -6.14
C VAL A 202 6.27 -7.55 -6.81
N THR A 203 6.11 -8.82 -7.15
CA THR A 203 7.18 -9.65 -7.72
C THR A 203 7.81 -8.99 -8.94
N GLU A 204 7.01 -8.68 -9.94
CA GLU A 204 7.48 -8.04 -11.17
C GLU A 204 8.13 -6.67 -10.89
N TYR A 205 7.52 -5.88 -10.02
CA TYR A 205 8.07 -4.57 -9.64
C TYR A 205 9.42 -4.70 -8.93
N ASP A 206 9.54 -5.63 -7.99
CA ASP A 206 10.81 -5.85 -7.26
C ASP A 206 11.89 -6.38 -8.19
N ASP A 207 11.57 -7.32 -9.08
CA ASP A 207 12.51 -7.88 -10.05
C ASP A 207 13.03 -6.80 -11.01
N VAL A 208 12.15 -5.95 -11.55
CA VAL A 208 12.54 -4.81 -12.39
C VAL A 208 13.39 -3.81 -11.60
N LYS A 209 13.03 -3.56 -10.35
CA LYS A 209 13.80 -2.68 -9.47
C LYS A 209 15.21 -3.24 -9.19
N GLN A 210 15.33 -4.51 -8.90
CA GLN A 210 16.61 -5.17 -8.66
C GLN A 210 17.48 -5.14 -9.93
N GLU A 211 16.90 -5.46 -11.08
CA GLU A 211 17.60 -5.37 -12.37
C GLU A 211 18.05 -3.94 -12.67
N TYR A 212 17.18 -2.94 -12.46
CA TYR A 212 17.56 -1.54 -12.62
C TYR A 212 18.74 -1.14 -11.72
N LEU A 213 18.74 -1.58 -10.47
CA LEU A 213 19.84 -1.31 -9.54
C LEU A 213 21.12 -2.05 -9.94
N ALA A 214 21.02 -3.25 -10.48
CA ALA A 214 22.15 -4.07 -10.92
C ALA A 214 22.80 -3.56 -12.23
N THR A 215 22.01 -2.93 -13.10
CA THR A 215 22.46 -2.40 -14.40
C THR A 215 22.93 -0.95 -14.35
N ARG A 216 22.89 -0.30 -13.18
CA ARG A 216 23.39 1.08 -13.05
C ARG A 216 24.84 1.17 -13.50
N PRO A 217 25.20 2.21 -14.29
CA PRO A 217 26.55 2.34 -14.78
C PRO A 217 27.51 2.72 -13.63
N VAL A 218 28.65 2.06 -13.65
CA VAL A 218 29.81 2.35 -12.82
C VAL A 218 30.93 2.85 -13.72
N VAL A 219 31.55 3.93 -13.34
CA VAL A 219 32.76 4.45 -14.01
C VAL A 219 33.97 4.15 -13.15
N MET A 220 34.92 3.42 -13.73
CA MET A 220 36.21 3.11 -13.11
C MET A 220 37.34 3.79 -13.88
N VAL A 221 38.20 4.43 -13.17
CA VAL A 221 39.45 5.00 -13.70
C VAL A 221 40.62 4.17 -13.21
N MET A 222 41.48 3.77 -14.13
CA MET A 222 42.71 3.04 -13.85
C MET A 222 43.89 3.93 -14.33
N LEU A 223 44.84 4.22 -13.44
CA LEU A 223 46.01 5.03 -13.69
C LEU A 223 47.25 4.18 -13.44
N VAL A 224 48.15 4.09 -14.44
CA VAL A 224 49.47 3.49 -14.26
C VAL A 224 50.38 4.54 -13.64
N ASP A 225 50.61 4.47 -12.32
CA ASP A 225 51.19 5.50 -11.51
C ASP A 225 52.65 5.86 -11.92
N ASN A 226 53.45 4.87 -12.22
CA ASN A 226 54.87 5.03 -12.53
C ASN A 226 55.17 4.89 -14.04
N TYR A 227 54.20 5.25 -14.92
CA TYR A 227 54.33 5.09 -16.36
C TYR A 227 55.57 5.72 -16.95
N ASP A 228 55.91 6.97 -16.56
CA ASP A 228 57.09 7.65 -17.07
C ASP A 228 58.40 6.99 -16.62
N GLU A 229 58.47 6.51 -15.39
CA GLU A 229 59.65 5.78 -14.88
C GLU A 229 59.84 4.45 -15.62
N LEU A 230 58.74 3.76 -15.91
CA LEU A 230 58.75 2.51 -16.68
C LEU A 230 59.26 2.71 -18.10
N MET A 231 58.86 3.81 -18.76
CA MET A 231 59.11 4.05 -20.17
C MET A 231 60.43 4.77 -20.45
N LYS A 232 60.94 5.61 -19.52
CA LYS A 232 62.11 6.47 -19.69
C LYS A 232 63.40 5.70 -20.12
N PRO A 233 63.75 4.57 -19.51
CA PRO A 233 64.97 3.85 -19.84
C PRO A 233 64.92 3.00 -21.13
N LEU A 234 63.73 2.90 -21.77
CA LEU A 234 63.45 1.95 -22.86
C LEU A 234 63.63 2.60 -24.24
N THR A 235 64.03 1.81 -25.21
CA THR A 235 64.01 2.16 -26.64
C THR A 235 62.55 2.18 -27.13
N ASP A 236 62.27 2.80 -28.27
CA ASP A 236 60.89 2.92 -28.83
C ASP A 236 60.23 1.56 -29.08
N ARG A 237 61.01 0.53 -29.51
CA ARG A 237 60.49 -0.82 -29.68
C ARG A 237 60.08 -1.44 -28.35
N GLN A 238 60.91 -1.29 -27.32
CA GLN A 238 60.66 -1.80 -25.97
C GLN A 238 59.48 -1.10 -25.30
N ARG A 239 59.34 0.20 -25.54
CA ARG A 239 58.17 0.98 -25.07
C ARG A 239 56.87 0.46 -25.67
N THR A 240 56.89 0.15 -26.97
CA THR A 240 55.72 -0.41 -27.67
C THR A 240 55.34 -1.78 -27.13
N GLU A 241 56.32 -2.64 -26.85
CA GLU A 241 56.13 -3.99 -26.30
C GLU A 241 55.55 -3.91 -24.87
N LEU A 242 56.16 -3.11 -23.99
CA LEU A 242 55.68 -2.96 -22.60
C LEU A 242 54.30 -2.36 -22.54
N ARG A 243 53.99 -1.36 -23.41
CA ARG A 243 52.66 -0.80 -23.56
C ARG A 243 51.63 -1.87 -23.97
N GLY A 244 52.00 -2.72 -24.95
CA GLY A 244 51.12 -3.85 -25.37
C GLY A 244 50.85 -4.83 -24.24
N GLN A 245 51.84 -5.12 -23.38
CA GLN A 245 51.62 -5.94 -22.20
C GLN A 245 50.65 -5.33 -21.19
N LEU A 246 50.75 -4.02 -20.93
CA LEU A 246 49.82 -3.27 -20.07
C LEU A 246 48.41 -3.28 -20.65
N ASP A 247 48.27 -2.96 -21.95
CA ASP A 247 46.99 -2.96 -22.65
C ASP A 247 46.31 -4.34 -22.57
N ILE A 248 47.03 -5.44 -22.90
CA ILE A 248 46.53 -6.80 -22.84
C ILE A 248 46.12 -7.20 -21.42
N ALA A 249 46.87 -6.84 -20.40
CA ALA A 249 46.55 -7.16 -19.01
C ALA A 249 45.26 -6.48 -18.56
N ILE A 250 45.07 -5.18 -18.92
CA ILE A 250 43.86 -4.41 -18.59
C ILE A 250 42.65 -4.92 -19.37
N GLU A 251 42.81 -5.17 -20.69
CA GLU A 251 41.75 -5.68 -21.54
C GLU A 251 41.28 -7.07 -21.05
N LYS A 252 42.19 -7.98 -20.78
CA LYS A 252 41.91 -9.31 -20.25
C LYS A 252 41.17 -9.26 -18.90
N TRP A 253 41.54 -8.30 -18.04
CA TRP A 253 40.84 -8.12 -16.77
C TRP A 253 39.41 -7.58 -16.94
N CYS A 254 39.20 -6.68 -17.91
CA CYS A 254 37.87 -6.14 -18.26
C CYS A 254 37.00 -7.18 -19.00
N GLU A 255 37.60 -8.20 -19.62
CA GLU A 255 36.88 -9.18 -20.41
C GLU A 255 35.84 -9.96 -19.58
N GLY A 256 34.67 -10.23 -20.15
CA GLY A 256 33.57 -10.93 -19.48
C GLY A 256 32.74 -10.09 -18.53
N ARG A 257 33.06 -8.83 -18.30
CA ARG A 257 32.33 -7.91 -17.41
C ARG A 257 31.35 -6.98 -18.12
N GLY A 258 31.17 -7.16 -19.44
CA GLY A 258 30.13 -6.46 -20.21
C GLY A 258 30.24 -4.93 -20.11
N GLY A 259 31.37 -4.35 -20.50
CA GLY A 259 31.57 -2.92 -20.40
C GLY A 259 32.37 -2.32 -21.57
N ILE A 260 32.58 -1.01 -21.52
CA ILE A 260 33.37 -0.26 -22.51
C ILE A 260 34.66 0.20 -21.87
N LEU A 261 35.79 -0.36 -22.33
CA LEU A 261 37.11 0.10 -21.99
C LEU A 261 37.62 1.15 -22.99
N ARG A 262 38.12 2.26 -22.50
CA ARG A 262 38.79 3.31 -23.29
C ARG A 262 40.08 3.75 -22.66
N ARG A 263 41.14 3.76 -23.45
CA ARG A 263 42.37 4.46 -23.09
C ARG A 263 42.18 5.92 -23.43
N VAL A 264 42.26 6.81 -22.45
CA VAL A 264 42.06 8.26 -22.60
C VAL A 264 43.36 9.04 -22.63
N ASP A 265 44.42 8.47 -22.03
CA ASP A 265 45.77 9.00 -22.07
C ASP A 265 46.79 7.85 -22.11
N ARG A 266 48.09 8.19 -22.21
CA ARG A 266 49.18 7.20 -22.25
C ARG A 266 49.23 6.28 -21.02
N ASP A 267 48.82 6.78 -19.87
CA ASP A 267 48.83 6.13 -18.55
C ASP A 267 47.45 5.90 -17.93
N ARG A 268 46.36 6.34 -18.60
CA ARG A 268 45.02 6.36 -18.04
C ARG A 268 44.02 5.63 -18.90
N TYR A 269 43.23 4.81 -18.25
CA TYR A 269 42.11 4.06 -18.82
C TYR A 269 40.80 4.36 -18.09
N ILE A 270 39.71 4.38 -18.80
CA ILE A 270 38.37 4.46 -18.25
C ILE A 270 37.59 3.19 -18.66
N PHE A 271 36.97 2.57 -17.68
CA PHE A 271 36.15 1.40 -17.88
C PHE A 271 34.74 1.71 -17.35
N ILE A 272 33.72 1.61 -18.22
CA ILE A 272 32.33 1.82 -17.89
C ILE A 272 31.63 0.48 -17.99
N PHE A 273 30.98 0.04 -16.91
CA PHE A 273 30.36 -1.28 -16.82
C PHE A 273 29.19 -1.27 -15.82
N GLU A 274 28.46 -2.39 -15.72
CA GLU A 274 27.29 -2.49 -14.85
C GLU A 274 27.68 -2.76 -13.38
N LYS A 275 26.90 -2.21 -12.45
CA LYS A 275 27.12 -2.32 -11.00
C LYS A 275 27.24 -3.76 -10.52
N ARG A 276 26.50 -4.71 -11.12
CA ARG A 276 26.58 -6.15 -10.75
C ARG A 276 28.01 -6.68 -10.72
N HIS A 277 28.88 -6.22 -11.64
CA HIS A 277 30.28 -6.59 -11.69
C HIS A 277 31.16 -5.82 -10.72
N PHE A 278 30.74 -4.61 -10.32
CA PHE A 278 31.49 -3.80 -9.37
C PHE A 278 31.55 -4.42 -7.97
N ASP A 279 30.43 -4.97 -7.51
CA ASP A 279 30.36 -5.67 -6.23
C ASP A 279 31.26 -6.92 -6.21
N GLU A 280 31.37 -7.64 -7.31
CA GLU A 280 32.26 -8.78 -7.48
C GLU A 280 33.73 -8.34 -7.47
N ILE A 281 34.07 -7.30 -8.22
CA ILE A 281 35.42 -6.73 -8.30
C ILE A 281 35.90 -6.29 -6.91
N THR A 282 35.03 -5.62 -6.16
CA THR A 282 35.35 -5.12 -4.81
C THR A 282 35.62 -6.26 -3.84
N LYS A 283 34.83 -7.33 -3.90
CA LYS A 283 35.03 -8.55 -3.08
C LYS A 283 36.34 -9.24 -3.40
N ASN A 284 36.73 -9.30 -4.68
CA ASN A 284 37.94 -9.96 -5.17
C ASN A 284 39.22 -9.10 -5.08
N ARG A 285 39.16 -7.99 -4.30
CA ARG A 285 40.33 -7.12 -4.00
C ARG A 285 41.09 -6.65 -5.23
N PHE A 286 40.40 -6.35 -6.33
CA PHE A 286 41.01 -5.80 -7.53
C PHE A 286 42.23 -6.60 -8.03
N THR A 287 42.02 -7.84 -8.41
CA THR A 287 43.08 -8.74 -8.94
C THR A 287 43.90 -8.16 -10.10
N LEU A 288 43.41 -7.05 -10.70
CA LEU A 288 44.15 -6.30 -11.70
C LEU A 288 45.48 -5.73 -11.14
N VAL A 289 45.52 -5.29 -9.88
CA VAL A 289 46.71 -4.71 -9.24
C VAL A 289 47.83 -5.75 -9.25
N GLU A 290 47.52 -7.01 -8.92
CA GLU A 290 48.50 -8.11 -8.94
C GLU A 290 48.97 -8.42 -10.36
N SER A 291 48.05 -8.44 -11.34
CA SER A 291 48.36 -8.68 -12.74
C SER A 291 49.29 -7.58 -13.32
N ILE A 292 49.02 -6.30 -13.03
CA ILE A 292 49.83 -5.20 -13.47
C ILE A 292 51.19 -5.22 -12.76
N HIS A 293 51.23 -5.50 -11.45
CA HIS A 293 52.49 -5.57 -10.71
C HIS A 293 53.44 -6.69 -11.20
N SER A 294 52.91 -7.73 -11.84
CA SER A 294 53.69 -8.78 -12.46
C SER A 294 54.46 -8.32 -13.72
N ILE A 295 54.10 -7.16 -14.30
CA ILE A 295 54.72 -6.60 -15.47
C ILE A 295 55.97 -5.77 -15.02
N VAL A 296 57.11 -6.19 -15.50
CA VAL A 296 58.43 -5.61 -15.12
C VAL A 296 59.15 -5.14 -16.37
N ASN A 297 59.75 -3.97 -16.33
CA ASN A 297 60.60 -3.49 -17.40
C ASN A 297 61.98 -4.12 -17.37
N LEU A 298 62.82 -3.87 -18.38
CA LEU A 298 64.18 -4.45 -18.49
C LEU A 298 65.16 -3.97 -17.39
N THR A 299 64.82 -2.92 -16.67
CA THR A 299 65.61 -2.39 -15.54
C THR A 299 65.13 -2.86 -14.18
N GLY A 300 64.15 -3.79 -14.14
CA GLY A 300 63.63 -4.37 -12.90
C GLY A 300 62.56 -3.56 -12.19
N ILE A 301 62.01 -2.53 -12.85
CA ILE A 301 60.91 -1.69 -12.27
C ILE A 301 59.57 -2.36 -12.55
N HIS A 302 58.78 -2.63 -11.50
CA HIS A 302 57.45 -3.14 -11.58
C HIS A 302 56.44 -2.05 -11.92
N ALA A 303 55.43 -2.41 -12.74
CA ALA A 303 54.30 -1.51 -12.98
C ALA A 303 53.40 -1.38 -11.75
N THR A 304 52.92 -0.19 -11.47
CA THR A 304 51.94 0.09 -10.40
C THR A 304 50.69 0.74 -10.97
N VAL A 305 49.54 0.42 -10.42
CA VAL A 305 48.24 0.95 -10.86
C VAL A 305 47.41 1.39 -9.69
N SER A 306 46.83 2.58 -9.81
CA SER A 306 45.78 3.09 -8.93
C SER A 306 44.42 2.93 -9.61
N ILE A 307 43.43 2.47 -8.86
CA ILE A 307 42.09 2.21 -9.35
C ILE A 307 41.09 2.95 -8.47
N GLY A 308 40.26 3.75 -9.10
CA GLY A 308 39.13 4.43 -8.45
C GLY A 308 37.83 4.19 -9.23
N GLY A 309 36.75 3.89 -8.55
CA GLY A 309 35.45 3.67 -9.18
C GLY A 309 34.32 4.29 -8.40
N THR A 310 33.28 4.76 -9.11
CA THR A 310 32.06 5.31 -8.53
C THR A 310 30.83 4.93 -9.33
N GLU A 311 29.70 4.75 -8.66
CA GLU A 311 28.38 4.67 -9.28
C GLU A 311 27.93 6.04 -9.76
N LEU A 312 27.26 6.09 -10.90
CA LEU A 312 26.64 7.29 -11.46
C LEU A 312 25.20 7.46 -10.99
#